data_3ef2ab3f319691b8ba7c1d8577ca1fbb
#
_entry.id   3ef2ab3f319691b8ba7c1d8577ca1fbb
#
_cell.length_a   1.000
_cell.length_b   1.000
_cell.length_c   1.000
_cell.angle_alpha   90.00
_cell.angle_beta   90.00
_cell.angle_gamma   90.00
#
_symmetry.space_group_name_H-M   'P 1'
#
loop_
_entity.id
_entity.type
_entity.pdbx_description
1 polymer ?
#
loop_
_entity_poly.entity_id
_entity_poly.type
_entity_poly.pdbx_seq_one_letter_code
_entity_poly.pdbx_strand_id
1 'polypeptide(L)'
;FLIDLLTGTTSGPRIEGELWENWKYQRSIINDWLHDLNWEELVGINCCQKTWDDGPFGREKEFYGYDNKNRNAMNSDSAARVLEEIMIHIDYQENNLNLRSFLKRNLNKVVLKNDSLNQIDGFLGEGLPESINLWSKAGLMSEVRHDSAWWINNQSLQTLLVVFCNGEKYSKDSSLLPFIAKE
;
A
#
# COMPACT_ATOMS: atom_id res chain seq x y z
N PHE A 1 -2.93 11.98 -7.35
CA PHE A 1 -2.64 11.93 -8.79
C PHE A 1 -3.08 10.61 -9.44
N LEU A 2 -2.59 9.42 -8.97
CA LEU A 2 -2.98 8.13 -9.58
C LEU A 2 -4.50 7.88 -9.53
N ILE A 3 -5.13 8.10 -8.39
CA ILE A 3 -6.60 7.99 -8.26
C ILE A 3 -7.30 8.92 -9.27
N ASP A 4 -6.88 10.17 -9.35
CA ASP A 4 -7.49 11.13 -10.30
C ASP A 4 -7.35 10.66 -11.75
N LEU A 5 -6.17 10.13 -12.10
CA LEU A 5 -5.90 9.62 -13.45
C LEU A 5 -6.76 8.39 -13.78
N LEU A 6 -6.81 7.42 -12.87
CA LEU A 6 -7.53 6.16 -13.09
C LEU A 6 -9.06 6.34 -13.08
N THR A 7 -9.56 7.30 -12.31
CA THR A 7 -11.01 7.53 -12.16
C THR A 7 -11.53 8.66 -13.04
N GLY A 8 -10.67 9.43 -13.71
CA GLY A 8 -11.05 10.61 -14.47
C GLY A 8 -11.64 11.74 -13.63
N THR A 9 -11.44 11.71 -12.31
CA THR A 9 -11.99 12.70 -11.36
C THR A 9 -10.90 13.59 -10.79
N THR A 10 -11.27 14.76 -10.30
CA THR A 10 -10.34 15.68 -9.64
C THR A 10 -10.94 16.21 -8.34
N SER A 11 -10.08 16.70 -7.43
CA SER A 11 -10.51 17.47 -6.28
C SER A 11 -11.08 18.84 -6.71
N GLY A 12 -11.79 19.50 -5.80
CA GLY A 12 -12.30 20.84 -6.04
C GLY A 12 -13.41 21.22 -5.07
N PRO A 13 -14.10 22.35 -5.31
CA PRO A 13 -15.24 22.78 -4.50
C PRO A 13 -16.34 21.70 -4.44
N ARG A 14 -17.24 21.84 -3.48
CA ARG A 14 -18.46 21.01 -3.42
C ARG A 14 -19.24 21.11 -4.70
N ILE A 15 -19.86 20.02 -5.08
CA ILE A 15 -20.79 19.89 -6.19
C ILE A 15 -22.02 19.15 -5.69
N GLU A 16 -23.15 19.31 -6.36
CA GLU A 16 -24.44 18.77 -5.92
C GLU A 16 -25.17 18.06 -7.07
N GLY A 17 -26.26 17.38 -6.72
CA GLY A 17 -27.14 16.72 -7.67
C GLY A 17 -26.45 15.67 -8.52
N GLU A 18 -26.82 15.59 -9.80
CA GLU A 18 -26.29 14.57 -10.74
C GLU A 18 -24.76 14.64 -10.88
N LEU A 19 -24.17 15.83 -10.83
CA LEU A 19 -22.72 15.99 -10.89
C LEU A 19 -22.01 15.33 -9.69
N TRP A 20 -22.61 15.42 -8.50
CA TRP A 20 -22.10 14.76 -7.31
C TRP A 20 -22.22 13.24 -7.38
N GLU A 21 -23.35 12.72 -7.82
CA GLU A 21 -23.58 11.28 -7.98
C GLU A 21 -22.61 10.68 -9.02
N ASN A 22 -22.45 11.33 -10.16
CA ASN A 22 -21.47 10.94 -11.19
C ASN A 22 -20.04 10.95 -10.66
N TRP A 23 -19.67 12.00 -9.94
CA TRP A 23 -18.33 12.11 -9.39
C TRP A 23 -18.04 10.98 -8.37
N LYS A 24 -18.98 10.65 -7.49
CA LYS A 24 -18.85 9.54 -6.53
C LYS A 24 -18.69 8.20 -7.24
N TYR A 25 -19.52 7.95 -8.23
CA TYR A 25 -19.45 6.73 -9.03
C TYR A 25 -18.07 6.59 -9.68
N GLN A 26 -17.61 7.60 -10.40
CA GLN A 26 -16.31 7.59 -11.04
C GLN A 26 -15.16 7.44 -10.01
N ARG A 27 -15.24 8.12 -8.87
CA ARG A 27 -14.24 8.04 -7.81
C ARG A 27 -14.11 6.62 -7.23
N SER A 28 -15.15 5.83 -7.26
CA SER A 28 -15.21 4.46 -6.72
C SER A 28 -14.90 3.36 -7.75
N ILE A 29 -14.73 3.68 -9.01
CA ILE A 29 -14.62 2.69 -10.11
C ILE A 29 -13.47 1.69 -9.93
N ILE A 30 -12.43 2.05 -9.19
CA ILE A 30 -11.32 1.13 -8.86
C ILE A 30 -11.82 -0.01 -7.97
N ASN A 31 -12.76 0.28 -7.05
CA ASN A 31 -13.34 -0.75 -6.21
C ASN A 31 -14.19 -1.74 -7.02
N ASP A 32 -14.93 -1.24 -8.02
CA ASP A 32 -15.68 -2.10 -8.93
C ASP A 32 -14.74 -3.02 -9.71
N TRP A 33 -13.65 -2.47 -10.25
CA TRP A 33 -12.63 -3.27 -10.93
C TRP A 33 -11.97 -4.32 -10.00
N LEU A 34 -11.65 -3.96 -8.75
CA LEU A 34 -11.09 -4.91 -7.78
C LEU A 34 -12.09 -6.01 -7.42
N HIS A 35 -13.37 -5.67 -7.29
CA HIS A 35 -14.44 -6.63 -7.06
C HIS A 35 -14.60 -7.61 -8.23
N ASP A 36 -14.50 -7.13 -9.47
CA ASP A 36 -14.64 -7.94 -10.69
C ASP A 36 -13.51 -8.96 -10.88
N LEU A 37 -12.37 -8.80 -10.18
CA LEU A 37 -11.32 -9.82 -10.13
C LEU A 37 -11.78 -11.12 -9.44
N ASN A 38 -12.84 -11.07 -8.63
CA ASN A 38 -13.38 -12.20 -7.86
C ASN A 38 -12.34 -12.92 -6.98
N TRP A 39 -11.39 -12.17 -6.42
CA TRP A 39 -10.44 -12.69 -5.46
C TRP A 39 -11.03 -12.58 -4.05
N GLU A 40 -11.14 -13.71 -3.35
CA GLU A 40 -11.72 -13.75 -1.99
C GLU A 40 -10.96 -12.87 -0.99
N GLU A 41 -9.64 -12.75 -1.18
CA GLU A 41 -8.77 -11.94 -0.33
C GLU A 41 -9.03 -10.43 -0.45
N LEU A 42 -9.70 -9.98 -1.51
CA LEU A 42 -10.04 -8.56 -1.71
C LEU A 42 -11.34 -8.14 -1.02
N VAL A 43 -12.00 -9.03 -0.29
CA VAL A 43 -13.21 -8.68 0.48
C VAL A 43 -12.87 -7.61 1.51
N GLY A 44 -13.60 -6.49 1.45
CA GLY A 44 -13.41 -5.35 2.35
C GLY A 44 -12.31 -4.36 1.94
N ILE A 45 -11.67 -4.57 0.78
CA ILE A 45 -10.77 -3.55 0.23
C ILE A 45 -11.56 -2.29 -0.15
N ASN A 46 -10.96 -1.12 0.08
CA ASN A 46 -11.46 0.15 -0.41
C ASN A 46 -10.30 1.00 -0.94
N CYS A 47 -10.35 1.36 -2.21
CA CYS A 47 -9.32 2.13 -2.89
C CYS A 47 -9.97 3.27 -3.70
N CYS A 48 -10.26 4.38 -3.03
CA CYS A 48 -10.97 5.51 -3.65
C CYS A 48 -10.44 6.88 -3.23
N GLN A 49 -9.44 6.92 -2.34
CA GLN A 49 -8.90 8.17 -1.82
C GLN A 49 -7.47 8.41 -2.29
N LYS A 50 -7.12 9.68 -2.46
CA LYS A 50 -5.75 10.13 -2.60
C LYS A 50 -5.18 10.63 -1.27
N THR A 51 -3.87 10.78 -1.21
CA THR A 51 -3.16 11.36 -0.06
C THR A 51 -3.29 12.88 -0.07
N TRP A 52 -3.42 13.50 1.10
CA TRP A 52 -3.40 14.95 1.33
C TRP A 52 -2.41 15.28 2.44
N ASP A 53 -1.77 16.45 2.35
CA ASP A 53 -0.92 16.98 3.42
C ASP A 53 -1.77 17.57 4.55
N ASP A 54 -2.71 18.48 4.19
CA ASP A 54 -3.57 19.19 5.13
C ASP A 54 -4.97 18.57 5.31
N GLY A 55 -5.17 17.36 4.82
CA GLY A 55 -6.45 16.66 4.84
C GLY A 55 -7.35 16.99 3.63
N PRO A 56 -8.45 16.25 3.47
CA PRO A 56 -9.37 16.41 2.36
C PRO A 56 -10.15 17.71 2.47
N PHE A 57 -10.44 18.36 1.33
CA PHE A 57 -11.25 19.59 1.24
C PHE A 57 -12.35 19.46 0.17
N GLY A 58 -13.35 20.35 0.21
CA GLY A 58 -14.43 20.41 -0.77
C GLY A 58 -15.14 19.09 -0.96
N ARG A 59 -15.28 18.63 -2.22
CA ARG A 59 -15.95 17.38 -2.58
C ARG A 59 -15.24 16.15 -2.02
N GLU A 60 -13.92 16.17 -1.89
CA GLU A 60 -13.15 15.08 -1.30
C GLU A 60 -13.50 14.90 0.19
N LYS A 61 -13.63 16.00 0.95
CA LYS A 61 -14.00 15.96 2.36
C LYS A 61 -15.41 15.43 2.55
N GLU A 62 -16.33 15.81 1.70
CA GLU A 62 -17.70 15.34 1.72
C GLU A 62 -17.79 13.84 1.38
N PHE A 63 -17.03 13.38 0.37
CA PHE A 63 -16.94 11.98 0.00
C PHE A 63 -16.31 11.13 1.10
N TYR A 64 -15.25 11.62 1.74
CA TYR A 64 -14.60 10.93 2.84
C TYR A 64 -15.57 10.60 3.97
N GLY A 65 -16.50 11.52 4.26
CA GLY A 65 -17.52 11.38 5.29
C GLY A 65 -16.99 11.62 6.71
N TYR A 66 -17.92 11.85 7.63
CA TYR A 66 -17.59 12.10 9.04
C TYR A 66 -17.16 10.83 9.79
N ASP A 67 -17.60 9.69 9.32
CA ASP A 67 -17.34 8.35 9.87
C ASP A 67 -16.18 7.63 9.18
N ASN A 68 -15.48 8.33 8.29
CA ASN A 68 -14.38 7.79 7.49
C ASN A 68 -14.77 6.57 6.60
N LYS A 69 -16.06 6.42 6.26
CA LYS A 69 -16.58 5.26 5.52
C LYS A 69 -15.90 5.01 4.18
N ASN A 70 -15.42 6.08 3.53
CA ASN A 70 -14.71 6.01 2.26
C ASN A 70 -13.17 6.12 2.45
N ARG A 71 -12.65 5.82 3.65
CA ARG A 71 -11.23 5.71 3.86
C ARG A 71 -10.67 4.51 3.11
N ASN A 72 -9.50 4.68 2.48
CA ASN A 72 -8.80 3.54 1.92
C ASN A 72 -8.56 2.49 3.00
N ALA A 73 -8.87 1.24 2.69
CA ALA A 73 -8.75 0.10 3.58
C ALA A 73 -8.20 -1.11 2.82
N MET A 74 -7.39 -1.89 3.51
CA MET A 74 -6.82 -3.15 3.02
C MET A 74 -6.53 -4.02 4.24
N ASN A 75 -6.72 -5.33 4.13
CA ASN A 75 -6.28 -6.30 5.12
C ASN A 75 -4.96 -6.97 4.69
N SER A 76 -4.39 -7.80 5.56
CA SER A 76 -3.13 -8.51 5.28
C SER A 76 -3.25 -9.50 4.12
N ASP A 77 -4.40 -10.16 3.99
CA ASP A 77 -4.63 -11.16 2.94
C ASP A 77 -4.71 -10.48 1.56
N SER A 78 -5.43 -9.35 1.47
CA SER A 78 -5.46 -8.54 0.26
C SER A 78 -4.06 -8.07 -0.15
N ALA A 79 -3.27 -7.60 0.82
CA ALA A 79 -1.91 -7.13 0.55
C ALA A 79 -0.99 -8.28 0.10
N ALA A 80 -1.12 -9.45 0.73
CA ALA A 80 -0.38 -10.66 0.35
C ALA A 80 -0.75 -11.10 -1.07
N ARG A 81 -2.05 -11.19 -1.39
CA ARG A 81 -2.52 -11.60 -2.71
C ARG A 81 -2.07 -10.66 -3.83
N VAL A 82 -2.16 -9.34 -3.60
CA VAL A 82 -1.68 -8.35 -4.58
C VAL A 82 -0.16 -8.43 -4.76
N LEU A 83 0.61 -8.60 -3.68
CA LEU A 83 2.06 -8.73 -3.76
C LEU A 83 2.47 -10.03 -4.48
N GLU A 84 1.81 -11.15 -4.19
CA GLU A 84 2.01 -12.41 -4.90
C GLU A 84 1.75 -12.25 -6.41
N GLU A 85 0.64 -11.62 -6.79
CA GLU A 85 0.32 -11.36 -8.20
C GLU A 85 1.45 -10.57 -8.88
N ILE A 86 1.93 -9.49 -8.25
CA ILE A 86 3.04 -8.69 -8.78
C ILE A 86 4.33 -9.52 -8.89
N MET A 87 4.61 -10.39 -7.93
CA MET A 87 5.89 -11.10 -7.86
C MET A 87 5.93 -12.41 -8.67
N ILE A 88 4.78 -13.02 -8.94
CA ILE A 88 4.72 -14.33 -9.61
C ILE A 88 4.01 -14.29 -10.95
N HIS A 89 2.83 -13.65 -11.02
CA HIS A 89 1.89 -13.88 -12.10
C HIS A 89 1.91 -12.82 -13.20
N ILE A 90 2.23 -11.56 -12.88
CA ILE A 90 2.23 -10.52 -13.91
C ILE A 90 3.41 -10.70 -14.87
N ASP A 91 3.13 -10.88 -16.14
CA ASP A 91 4.14 -10.83 -17.19
C ASP A 91 4.47 -9.37 -17.55
N TYR A 92 5.67 -8.95 -17.18
CA TYR A 92 6.13 -7.58 -17.38
C TYR A 92 6.66 -7.31 -18.77
N GLN A 93 6.87 -8.33 -19.60
CA GLN A 93 7.49 -8.16 -20.92
C GLN A 93 6.55 -7.52 -21.91
N GLU A 94 5.24 -7.75 -21.80
CA GLU A 94 4.26 -7.20 -22.73
C GLU A 94 4.01 -5.68 -22.58
N ASN A 95 4.20 -5.12 -21.36
CA ASN A 95 3.79 -3.73 -21.07
C ASN A 95 4.93 -2.79 -20.71
N ASN A 96 6.20 -3.18 -20.78
CA ASN A 96 7.37 -2.41 -20.32
C ASN A 96 7.26 -1.83 -18.88
N LEU A 97 6.30 -2.29 -18.10
CA LEU A 97 6.08 -1.86 -16.73
C LEU A 97 6.77 -2.83 -15.78
N ASN A 98 7.88 -2.42 -15.23
CA ASN A 98 8.55 -3.20 -14.20
C ASN A 98 8.05 -2.79 -12.80
N LEU A 99 6.81 -3.21 -12.44
CA LEU A 99 6.23 -2.93 -11.12
C LEU A 99 7.13 -3.41 -9.96
N ARG A 100 7.85 -4.51 -10.16
CA ARG A 100 8.80 -5.02 -9.15
C ARG A 100 9.90 -4.02 -8.85
N SER A 101 10.35 -3.22 -9.83
CA SER A 101 11.39 -2.21 -9.60
C SER A 101 10.99 -1.14 -8.58
N PHE A 102 9.70 -0.79 -8.52
CA PHE A 102 9.18 0.18 -7.54
C PHE A 102 9.15 -0.38 -6.10
N LEU A 103 9.10 -1.70 -5.96
CA LEU A 103 9.10 -2.38 -4.67
C LEU A 103 10.49 -2.80 -4.22
N LYS A 104 11.49 -2.85 -5.12
CA LYS A 104 12.86 -3.26 -4.80
C LYS A 104 13.46 -2.37 -3.72
N ARG A 105 14.06 -2.98 -2.69
CA ARG A 105 14.72 -2.29 -1.59
C ARG A 105 16.21 -2.61 -1.55
N ASN A 106 16.98 -1.62 -1.15
CA ASN A 106 18.39 -1.78 -0.87
C ASN A 106 18.59 -1.93 0.65
N LEU A 107 19.20 -3.02 1.08
CA LEU A 107 19.44 -3.30 2.49
C LEU A 107 20.82 -2.81 2.98
N ASN A 108 21.61 -2.17 2.10
CA ASN A 108 22.93 -1.65 2.48
C ASN A 108 22.79 -0.47 3.45
N LYS A 109 23.29 -0.66 4.66
CA LYS A 109 23.17 0.30 5.77
C LYS A 109 23.83 1.67 5.48
N VAL A 110 24.86 1.71 4.64
CA VAL A 110 25.52 2.98 4.25
C VAL A 110 24.58 3.80 3.36
N VAL A 111 23.88 3.15 2.44
CA VAL A 111 22.89 3.79 1.56
C VAL A 111 21.71 4.27 2.36
N LEU A 112 21.18 3.45 3.27
CA LEU A 112 19.99 3.73 4.08
C LEU A 112 20.17 4.95 4.99
N LYS A 113 21.37 5.20 5.51
CA LYS A 113 21.66 6.39 6.34
C LYS A 113 21.39 7.73 5.65
N ASN A 114 21.47 7.74 4.32
CA ASN A 114 21.30 8.95 3.51
C ASN A 114 19.96 8.97 2.75
N ASP A 115 19.12 7.95 2.96
CA ASP A 115 17.82 7.84 2.31
C ASP A 115 16.73 8.49 3.18
N SER A 116 16.25 9.67 2.77
CA SER A 116 15.16 10.37 3.44
C SER A 116 13.81 9.64 3.34
N LEU A 117 13.70 8.69 2.42
CA LEU A 117 12.51 7.86 2.19
C LEU A 117 12.73 6.41 2.65
N ASN A 118 13.65 6.20 3.59
CA ASN A 118 13.99 4.90 4.12
C ASN A 118 12.73 4.14 4.60
N GLN A 119 12.46 3.00 3.96
CA GLN A 119 11.36 2.09 4.28
C GLN A 119 11.88 0.74 4.81
N ILE A 120 13.09 0.71 5.37
CA ILE A 120 13.75 -0.46 5.93
C ILE A 120 13.82 -0.37 7.44
N ASP A 121 14.34 0.75 7.97
CA ASP A 121 14.51 0.94 9.41
C ASP A 121 13.14 0.98 10.11
N GLY A 122 12.96 0.11 11.09
CA GLY A 122 11.70 -0.09 11.80
C GLY A 122 10.66 -0.93 11.05
N PHE A 123 11.03 -1.56 9.92
CA PHE A 123 10.18 -2.43 9.10
C PHE A 123 10.80 -3.82 8.94
N LEU A 124 10.12 -4.72 8.22
CA LEU A 124 10.57 -6.11 8.06
C LEU A 124 12.01 -6.20 7.51
N GLY A 125 12.35 -5.31 6.58
CA GLY A 125 13.68 -5.30 5.95
C GLY A 125 14.85 -5.12 6.91
N GLU A 126 14.69 -4.40 8.03
CA GLU A 126 15.74 -4.22 9.04
C GLU A 126 16.12 -5.54 9.74
N GLY A 127 15.16 -6.47 9.83
CA GLY A 127 15.37 -7.79 10.42
C GLY A 127 16.14 -8.76 9.51
N LEU A 128 16.27 -8.45 8.21
CA LEU A 128 16.82 -9.34 7.22
C LEU A 128 18.32 -9.09 6.96
N PRO A 129 19.10 -10.13 6.60
CA PRO A 129 20.50 -9.97 6.18
C PRO A 129 20.63 -9.13 4.91
N GLU A 130 21.72 -8.34 4.79
CA GLU A 130 21.99 -7.52 3.60
C GLU A 130 22.14 -8.32 2.29
N SER A 131 22.39 -9.62 2.38
CA SER A 131 22.51 -10.52 1.22
C SER A 131 21.20 -10.91 0.57
N ILE A 132 20.07 -10.54 1.17
CA ILE A 132 18.73 -10.89 0.68
C ILE A 132 18.29 -9.92 -0.43
N ASN A 133 17.61 -10.44 -1.43
CA ASN A 133 16.87 -9.64 -2.38
C ASN A 133 15.48 -9.36 -1.83
N LEU A 134 15.19 -8.10 -1.53
CA LEU A 134 13.93 -7.65 -0.91
C LEU A 134 13.10 -6.76 -1.84
N TRP A 135 11.81 -7.01 -1.85
CA TRP A 135 10.76 -6.14 -2.40
C TRP A 135 9.74 -5.90 -1.31
N SER A 136 9.44 -4.65 -1.00
CA SER A 136 8.48 -4.33 0.07
C SER A 136 7.76 -3.02 -0.14
N LYS A 137 6.66 -2.87 0.62
CA LYS A 137 5.93 -1.62 0.74
C LYS A 137 5.54 -1.37 2.19
N ALA A 138 6.23 -0.45 2.82
CA ALA A 138 5.96 0.01 4.17
C ALA A 138 4.81 1.02 4.24
N GLY A 139 4.13 1.05 5.39
CA GLY A 139 3.11 2.03 5.73
C GLY A 139 3.21 2.43 7.20
N LEU A 140 3.26 3.74 7.48
CA LEU A 140 3.36 4.28 8.84
C LEU A 140 2.44 5.48 8.99
N MET A 141 1.63 5.44 10.03
CA MET A 141 0.83 6.57 10.51
C MET A 141 0.81 6.58 12.05
N SER A 142 0.06 7.51 12.65
CA SER A 142 0.00 7.67 14.11
C SER A 142 -0.39 6.38 14.87
N GLU A 143 -1.28 5.57 14.30
CA GLU A 143 -1.82 4.37 14.93
C GLU A 143 -1.53 3.07 14.18
N VAL A 144 -0.81 3.13 13.06
CA VAL A 144 -0.54 1.95 12.25
C VAL A 144 0.91 1.88 11.80
N ARG A 145 1.48 0.66 11.83
CA ARG A 145 2.76 0.32 11.23
C ARG A 145 2.57 -0.99 10.46
N HIS A 146 2.72 -0.93 9.16
CA HIS A 146 2.47 -2.04 8.26
C HIS A 146 3.69 -2.29 7.38
N ASP A 147 3.91 -3.53 7.00
CA ASP A 147 4.81 -3.87 5.91
C ASP A 147 4.30 -5.11 5.18
N SER A 148 4.51 -5.11 3.87
CA SER A 148 4.26 -6.24 2.99
C SER A 148 5.56 -6.50 2.25
N ALA A 149 6.17 -7.65 2.47
CA ALA A 149 7.50 -7.97 1.98
C ALA A 149 7.54 -9.31 1.25
N TRP A 150 8.25 -9.32 0.14
CA TRP A 150 8.68 -10.51 -0.58
C TRP A 150 10.19 -10.52 -0.63
N TRP A 151 10.81 -11.64 -0.26
CA TRP A 151 12.27 -11.76 -0.39
C TRP A 151 12.71 -13.12 -0.89
N ILE A 152 13.92 -13.12 -1.44
CA ILE A 152 14.59 -14.33 -1.93
C ILE A 152 15.93 -14.42 -1.20
N ASN A 153 16.15 -15.54 -0.51
CA ASN A 153 17.41 -15.80 0.17
C ASN A 153 18.48 -16.39 -0.79
N ASN A 154 19.70 -16.58 -0.27
CA ASN A 154 20.82 -17.10 -1.05
C ASN A 154 20.64 -18.56 -1.53
N GLN A 155 19.65 -19.27 -1.01
CA GLN A 155 19.26 -20.63 -1.43
C GLN A 155 18.11 -20.61 -2.43
N SER A 156 17.75 -19.43 -2.94
CA SER A 156 16.59 -19.21 -3.83
C SER A 156 15.23 -19.53 -3.20
N LEU A 157 15.16 -19.63 -1.87
CA LEU A 157 13.89 -19.77 -1.17
C LEU A 157 13.17 -18.40 -1.17
N GLN A 158 11.92 -18.42 -1.58
CA GLN A 158 11.04 -17.25 -1.64
C GLN A 158 10.16 -17.22 -0.40
N THR A 159 10.02 -16.06 0.17
CA THR A 159 9.13 -15.82 1.33
C THR A 159 8.27 -14.60 1.07
N LEU A 160 6.98 -14.71 1.33
CA LEU A 160 6.02 -13.62 1.40
C LEU A 160 5.58 -13.46 2.86
N LEU A 161 5.75 -12.28 3.41
CA LEU A 161 5.31 -11.95 4.77
C LEU A 161 4.60 -10.59 4.76
N VAL A 162 3.39 -10.54 5.32
CA VAL A 162 2.63 -9.31 5.50
C VAL A 162 2.29 -9.17 6.99
N VAL A 163 2.65 -8.01 7.55
CA VAL A 163 2.38 -7.69 8.95
C VAL A 163 1.70 -6.33 9.05
N PHE A 164 0.47 -6.34 9.54
CA PHE A 164 -0.30 -5.12 9.80
C PHE A 164 -0.52 -4.97 11.31
N CYS A 165 0.05 -3.91 11.88
CA CYS A 165 -0.10 -3.57 13.29
C CYS A 165 -1.00 -2.35 13.43
N ASN A 166 -1.98 -2.43 14.34
CA ASN A 166 -2.89 -1.34 14.65
C ASN A 166 -2.82 -1.00 16.14
N GLY A 167 -2.83 0.28 16.45
CA GLY A 167 -2.73 0.86 17.78
C GLY A 167 -1.42 1.61 18.00
N GLU A 168 -1.50 2.72 18.72
CA GLU A 168 -0.39 3.65 18.94
C GLU A 168 0.85 2.95 19.54
N LYS A 169 0.66 1.99 20.46
CA LYS A 169 1.73 1.21 21.05
C LYS A 169 2.57 0.49 19.98
N TYR A 170 1.92 -0.12 19.01
CA TYR A 170 2.61 -0.91 17.98
C TYR A 170 3.15 -0.02 16.84
N SER A 171 2.45 1.08 16.52
CA SER A 171 2.94 2.02 15.50
C SER A 171 4.24 2.71 15.92
N LYS A 172 4.40 2.98 17.21
CA LYS A 172 5.59 3.59 17.79
C LYS A 172 6.73 2.60 18.06
N ASP A 173 6.46 1.29 18.10
CA ASP A 173 7.48 0.27 18.31
C ASP A 173 8.19 -0.07 17.00
N SER A 174 9.33 0.58 16.75
CA SER A 174 10.16 0.33 15.58
C SER A 174 10.91 -1.00 15.61
N SER A 175 10.92 -1.70 16.74
CA SER A 175 11.61 -2.99 16.89
C SER A 175 10.73 -4.19 16.55
N LEU A 176 9.41 -4.03 16.55
CA LEU A 176 8.44 -5.12 16.41
C LEU A 176 8.55 -5.84 15.05
N LEU A 177 8.47 -5.11 13.94
CA LEU A 177 8.53 -5.73 12.62
C LEU A 177 9.90 -6.34 12.31
N PRO A 178 11.03 -5.64 12.63
CA PRO A 178 12.36 -6.26 12.53
C PRO A 178 12.50 -7.55 13.34
N PHE A 179 11.91 -7.62 14.53
CA PHE A 179 11.90 -8.83 15.36
C PHE A 179 11.15 -9.98 14.66
N ILE A 180 9.94 -9.71 14.17
CA ILE A 180 9.12 -10.72 13.46
C ILE A 180 9.86 -11.28 12.23
N ALA A 181 10.60 -10.45 11.49
CA ALA A 181 11.31 -10.89 10.30
C ALA A 181 12.56 -11.75 10.58
N LYS A 182 13.05 -11.76 11.83
CA LYS A 182 14.22 -12.58 12.26
C LYS A 182 13.85 -14.00 12.63
N GLU A 183 12.60 -14.21 13.08
CA GLU A 183 12.07 -15.52 13.46
C GLU A 183 11.70 -16.38 12.24
#